data_44a36f8ea99a5bb48f0df65a7badc023
#
_entry.id   44a36f8ea99a5bb48f0df65a7badc023
#
_cell.length_a   1.000
_cell.length_b   1.000
_cell.length_c   1.000
_cell.angle_alpha   90.00
_cell.angle_beta   90.00
_cell.angle_gamma   90.00
#
_symmetry.space_group_name_H-M   'P 1'
#
loop_
_entity.id
_entity.type
_entity.pdbx_description
1 polymer ?
#
loop_
_entity_poly.entity_id
_entity_poly.type
_entity_poly.pdbx_seq_one_letter_code
_entity_poly.pdbx_strand_id
1 'polypeptide(L)'
;MEFDMVDKATPGTIIKVVGVGGAGGNAVQHMINNGVTGVEFIAANTDAQALARSDAHNIIQIGDSGLGAGMRPDVGRQLAEQSRDRIEDALRGAHMVFIAVSYTHLRAHET
;
A
#
# COMPACT_ATOMS: atom_id res chain seq x y z
N MET A 1 -8.06 8.23 16.28
CA MET A 1 -8.54 7.38 15.19
C MET A 1 -9.16 6.11 15.78
N GLU A 2 -10.31 5.78 15.31
CA GLU A 2 -11.03 4.62 15.81
C GLU A 2 -10.71 3.38 15.00
N PHE A 3 -10.42 2.29 15.71
CA PHE A 3 -10.19 1.00 15.07
C PHE A 3 -11.22 -0.05 15.51
N ASP A 4 -12.27 0.40 16.14
CA ASP A 4 -13.30 -0.52 16.66
C ASP A 4 -13.97 -1.35 15.59
N MET A 5 -14.02 -0.82 14.37
CA MET A 5 -14.61 -1.55 13.24
C MET A 5 -13.92 -2.89 13.00
N VAL A 6 -12.58 -2.91 13.18
CA VAL A 6 -11.81 -4.13 12.95
C VAL A 6 -12.18 -5.18 14.00
N ASP A 7 -12.28 -4.76 15.25
CA ASP A 7 -12.59 -5.67 16.34
C ASP A 7 -14.01 -6.25 16.23
N LYS A 8 -14.89 -5.52 15.54
CA LYS A 8 -16.28 -5.94 15.38
C LYS A 8 -16.52 -6.72 14.11
N ALA A 9 -15.47 -6.98 13.33
CA ALA A 9 -15.62 -7.73 12.09
C ALA A 9 -16.08 -9.16 12.40
N THR A 10 -16.88 -9.72 11.50
CA THR A 10 -17.34 -11.09 11.63
C THR A 10 -16.14 -12.03 11.64
N PRO A 11 -16.13 -13.04 12.53
CA PRO A 11 -15.06 -14.02 12.52
C PRO A 11 -14.89 -14.63 11.13
N GLY A 12 -13.65 -14.72 10.67
CA GLY A 12 -13.36 -15.21 9.34
C GLY A 12 -13.33 -14.15 8.26
N THR A 13 -13.74 -12.93 8.58
CA THR A 13 -13.63 -11.81 7.62
C THR A 13 -12.17 -11.44 7.45
N ILE A 14 -11.74 -11.39 6.21
CA ILE A 14 -10.36 -11.02 5.88
C ILE A 14 -10.32 -9.56 5.49
N ILE A 15 -9.59 -8.78 6.29
CA ILE A 15 -9.45 -7.35 6.08
C ILE A 15 -8.00 -7.06 5.76
N LYS A 16 -7.77 -6.31 4.68
CA LYS A 16 -6.42 -5.92 4.29
C LYS A 16 -6.32 -4.40 4.22
N VAL A 17 -5.19 -3.88 4.64
CA VAL A 17 -4.91 -2.45 4.63
C VAL A 17 -3.66 -2.23 3.80
N VAL A 18 -3.77 -1.42 2.76
CA VAL A 18 -2.67 -1.14 1.84
C VAL A 18 -2.23 0.31 2.01
N GLY A 19 -0.97 0.50 2.33
CA GLY A 19 -0.37 1.83 2.36
C GLY A 19 0.48 2.02 1.12
N VAL A 20 0.17 3.04 0.32
CA VAL A 20 0.86 3.31 -0.94
C VAL A 20 1.66 4.60 -0.80
N GLY A 21 2.94 4.53 -1.14
CA GLY A 21 3.84 5.67 -1.07
C GLY A 21 4.31 5.94 0.35
N GLY A 22 5.02 7.05 0.53
CA GLY A 22 5.60 7.37 1.82
C GLY A 22 4.58 7.61 2.90
N ALA A 23 3.59 8.45 2.64
CA ALA A 23 2.56 8.76 3.64
C ALA A 23 1.68 7.55 3.93
N GLY A 24 1.34 6.78 2.89
CA GLY A 24 0.54 5.58 3.07
C GLY A 24 1.28 4.54 3.89
N GLY A 25 2.57 4.36 3.64
CA GLY A 25 3.40 3.47 4.41
C GLY A 25 3.52 3.89 5.86
N ASN A 26 3.64 5.20 6.11
CA ASN A 26 3.67 5.73 7.46
C ASN A 26 2.36 5.49 8.19
N ALA A 27 1.24 5.62 7.50
CA ALA A 27 -0.06 5.35 8.11
C ALA A 27 -0.18 3.89 8.53
N VAL A 28 0.25 2.98 7.67
CA VAL A 28 0.25 1.55 7.98
C VAL A 28 1.16 1.28 9.17
N GLN A 29 2.36 1.85 9.18
CA GLN A 29 3.29 1.64 10.29
C GLN A 29 2.72 2.17 11.59
N HIS A 30 2.03 3.30 11.53
CA HIS A 30 1.38 3.87 12.72
C HIS A 30 0.33 2.91 13.28
N MET A 31 -0.47 2.31 12.42
CA MET A 31 -1.47 1.33 12.84
C MET A 31 -0.81 0.11 13.48
N ILE A 32 0.25 -0.38 12.89
CA ILE A 32 0.99 -1.52 13.43
C ILE A 32 1.54 -1.17 14.82
N ASN A 33 2.14 0.00 14.95
CA ASN A 33 2.72 0.44 16.21
C ASN A 33 1.67 0.65 17.31
N ASN A 34 0.44 0.92 16.91
CA ASN A 34 -0.66 1.10 17.86
C ASN A 34 -1.39 -0.20 18.17
N GLY A 35 -0.86 -1.32 17.72
CA GLY A 35 -1.38 -2.62 18.11
C GLY A 35 -2.64 -3.06 17.39
N VAL A 36 -2.92 -2.48 16.23
CA VAL A 36 -4.07 -2.92 15.43
C VAL A 36 -3.82 -4.36 14.97
N THR A 37 -4.77 -5.23 15.27
CA THR A 37 -4.70 -6.64 14.92
C THR A 37 -5.93 -7.04 14.12
N GLY A 38 -5.94 -8.25 13.60
CA GLY A 38 -7.08 -8.74 12.84
C GLY A 38 -7.10 -8.30 11.39
N VAL A 39 -6.05 -7.62 10.94
CA VAL A 39 -5.92 -7.20 9.55
C VAL A 39 -4.56 -7.59 9.01
N GLU A 40 -4.47 -7.71 7.71
CA GLU A 40 -3.20 -7.91 7.03
C GLU A 40 -2.74 -6.57 6.46
N PHE A 41 -1.52 -6.19 6.77
CA PHE A 41 -0.96 -4.92 6.30
C PHE A 41 -0.08 -5.14 5.08
N ILE A 42 -0.23 -4.28 4.11
CA ILE A 42 0.53 -4.30 2.87
C ILE A 42 1.14 -2.93 2.66
N ALA A 43 2.43 -2.86 2.40
CA ALA A 43 3.10 -1.61 2.07
C ALA A 43 3.61 -1.67 0.64
N ALA A 44 3.24 -0.69 -0.17
CA ALA A 44 3.66 -0.58 -1.56
C ALA A 44 4.36 0.76 -1.78
N ASN A 45 5.52 0.72 -2.37
CA ASN A 45 6.31 1.93 -2.60
C ASN A 45 7.29 1.70 -3.73
N THR A 46 7.74 2.77 -4.35
CA THR A 46 8.84 2.71 -5.32
C THR A 46 10.19 2.65 -4.60
N ASP A 47 10.25 3.16 -3.37
CA ASP A 47 11.47 3.28 -2.60
C ASP A 47 11.73 2.02 -1.77
N ALA A 48 12.72 1.24 -2.20
CA ALA A 48 13.06 0.00 -1.50
C ALA A 48 13.55 0.25 -0.07
N GLN A 49 14.18 1.38 0.18
CA GLN A 49 14.66 1.69 1.53
C GLN A 49 13.51 1.94 2.49
N ALA A 50 12.47 2.63 2.00
CA ALA A 50 11.29 2.84 2.82
C ALA A 50 10.61 1.51 3.15
N LEU A 51 10.54 0.62 2.17
CA LEU A 51 9.95 -0.70 2.38
C LEU A 51 10.76 -1.54 3.36
N ALA A 52 12.07 -1.40 3.35
CA ALA A 52 12.93 -2.16 4.26
C ALA A 52 12.66 -1.81 5.73
N ARG A 53 12.11 -0.62 5.98
CA ARG A 53 11.79 -0.18 7.34
C ARG A 53 10.36 -0.52 7.76
N SER A 54 9.58 -1.10 6.88
CA SER A 54 8.18 -1.38 7.15
C SER A 54 8.02 -2.73 7.85
N ASP A 55 7.09 -2.77 8.80
CA ASP A 55 6.72 -4.01 9.48
C ASP A 55 5.46 -4.65 8.89
N ALA A 56 5.03 -4.19 7.71
CA ALA A 56 3.86 -4.74 7.06
C ALA A 56 4.06 -6.23 6.74
N HIS A 57 2.95 -6.96 6.69
CA HIS A 57 3.00 -8.39 6.40
C HIS A 57 3.48 -8.68 4.99
N ASN A 58 3.08 -7.83 4.04
CA ASN A 58 3.51 -7.94 2.64
C ASN A 58 4.12 -6.64 2.18
N ILE A 59 5.21 -6.75 1.46
CA ILE A 59 5.94 -5.60 0.94
C ILE A 59 5.93 -5.72 -0.58
N ILE A 60 5.50 -4.67 -1.26
CA ILE A 60 5.44 -4.65 -2.71
C ILE A 60 6.24 -3.45 -3.22
N GLN A 61 7.32 -3.71 -3.93
CA GLN A 61 8.04 -2.64 -4.60
C GLN A 61 7.39 -2.40 -5.95
N ILE A 62 6.85 -1.19 -6.11
CA ILE A 62 6.25 -0.77 -7.36
C ILE A 62 7.38 -0.37 -8.30
N GLY A 63 7.11 -0.36 -9.59
CA GLY A 63 8.10 -0.04 -10.60
C GLY A 63 8.99 1.14 -10.21
N ASP A 64 10.25 1.06 -10.60
CA ASP A 64 11.26 2.02 -10.19
C ASP A 64 11.04 3.37 -10.85
N SER A 65 10.55 4.33 -10.08
CA SER A 65 10.32 5.68 -10.57
C SER A 65 11.62 6.40 -10.89
N GLY A 66 12.71 5.94 -10.32
CA GLY A 66 14.01 6.55 -10.61
C GLY A 66 14.43 6.40 -12.07
N LEU A 67 13.90 5.40 -12.74
CA LEU A 67 14.16 5.18 -14.15
C LEU A 67 13.13 5.85 -15.06
N GLY A 68 12.09 6.42 -14.47
CA GLY A 68 10.96 6.90 -15.24
C GLY A 68 11.27 8.02 -16.20
N ALA A 69 12.19 8.90 -15.83
CA ALA A 69 12.50 10.08 -16.64
C ALA A 69 13.07 9.72 -18.00
N GLY A 70 13.84 8.64 -18.07
CA GLY A 70 14.41 8.18 -19.32
C GLY A 70 13.75 6.97 -19.90
N MET A 71 12.68 6.52 -19.31
CA MET A 71 12.04 5.27 -19.68
C MET A 71 11.08 5.47 -20.85
N ARG A 72 11.08 4.53 -21.76
CA ARG A 72 10.11 4.55 -22.86
C ARG A 72 8.71 4.25 -22.34
N PRO A 73 7.67 4.81 -22.95
CA PRO A 73 6.30 4.60 -22.47
C PRO A 73 5.88 3.13 -22.40
N ASP A 74 6.34 2.30 -23.33
CA ASP A 74 5.99 0.89 -23.33
C ASP A 74 6.59 0.15 -22.12
N VAL A 75 7.83 0.51 -21.74
CA VAL A 75 8.46 -0.07 -20.57
C VAL A 75 7.75 0.37 -19.29
N GLY A 76 7.39 1.65 -19.21
CA GLY A 76 6.65 2.15 -18.06
C GLY A 76 5.30 1.47 -17.89
N ARG A 77 4.60 1.23 -19.00
CA ARG A 77 3.33 0.53 -18.95
C ARG A 77 3.50 -0.89 -18.45
N GLN A 78 4.53 -1.57 -18.93
CA GLN A 78 4.81 -2.94 -18.53
C GLN A 78 5.08 -3.03 -17.02
N LEU A 79 5.87 -2.09 -16.49
CA LEU A 79 6.14 -2.05 -15.05
C LEU A 79 4.88 -1.77 -14.25
N ALA A 80 4.03 -0.88 -14.74
CA ALA A 80 2.77 -0.57 -14.07
C ALA A 80 1.86 -1.79 -14.04
N GLU A 81 1.81 -2.56 -15.12
CA GLU A 81 1.00 -3.77 -15.16
C GLU A 81 1.51 -4.82 -14.19
N GLN A 82 2.83 -4.99 -14.10
CA GLN A 82 3.41 -5.92 -13.14
C GLN A 82 3.11 -5.52 -11.71
N SER A 83 3.19 -4.24 -11.41
CA SER A 83 2.88 -3.74 -10.07
C SER A 83 1.43 -3.97 -9.71
N ARG A 84 0.52 -3.73 -10.67
CA ARG A 84 -0.89 -3.97 -10.46
C ARG A 84 -1.16 -5.43 -10.17
N ASP A 85 -0.52 -6.34 -10.91
CA ASP A 85 -0.71 -7.76 -10.71
C ASP A 85 -0.26 -8.19 -9.31
N ARG A 86 0.85 -7.63 -8.83
CA ARG A 86 1.34 -7.92 -7.49
C ARG A 86 0.36 -7.44 -6.43
N ILE A 87 -0.19 -6.26 -6.62
CA ILE A 87 -1.16 -5.71 -5.68
C ILE A 87 -2.43 -6.55 -5.70
N GLU A 88 -2.90 -6.94 -6.88
CA GLU A 88 -4.07 -7.79 -6.99
C GLU A 88 -3.86 -9.12 -6.28
N ASP A 89 -2.69 -9.73 -6.46
CA ASP A 89 -2.38 -10.98 -5.77
C ASP A 89 -2.38 -10.80 -4.25
N ALA A 90 -1.82 -9.70 -3.78
CA ALA A 90 -1.77 -9.44 -2.36
C ALA A 90 -3.16 -9.21 -1.77
N LEU A 91 -4.09 -8.69 -2.56
CA LEU A 91 -5.46 -8.42 -2.11
C LEU A 91 -6.39 -9.61 -2.29
N ARG A 92 -5.93 -10.67 -2.94
CA ARG A 92 -6.78 -11.81 -3.22
C ARG A 92 -7.30 -12.42 -1.91
N GLY A 93 -8.57 -12.72 -1.90
CA GLY A 93 -9.21 -13.30 -0.73
C GLY A 93 -9.68 -12.29 0.30
N ALA A 94 -9.41 -11.00 0.10
CA ALA A 94 -9.88 -9.99 1.04
C ALA A 94 -11.37 -9.76 0.88
N HIS A 95 -12.05 -9.65 2.01
CA HIS A 95 -13.46 -9.28 2.03
C HIS A 95 -13.61 -7.77 2.08
N MET A 96 -12.60 -7.09 2.63
CA MET A 96 -12.63 -5.65 2.80
C MET A 96 -11.21 -5.12 2.63
N VAL A 97 -11.05 -4.00 1.90
CA VAL A 97 -9.75 -3.41 1.66
C VAL A 97 -9.82 -1.92 1.99
N PHE A 98 -8.87 -1.47 2.80
CA PHE A 98 -8.68 -0.05 3.08
C PHE A 98 -7.39 0.39 2.41
N ILE A 99 -7.41 1.54 1.77
CA ILE A 99 -6.24 2.05 1.06
C ILE A 99 -5.87 3.41 1.61
N ALA A 100 -4.63 3.53 2.08
CA ALA A 100 -4.07 4.80 2.52
C ALA A 100 -3.08 5.29 1.48
N VAL A 101 -3.28 6.48 0.96
CA VAL A 101 -2.39 7.07 -0.05
C VAL A 101 -2.06 8.50 0.35
N SER A 102 -0.99 9.02 -0.25
CA SER A 102 -0.63 10.41 -0.05
C SER A 102 -1.46 11.28 -0.97
N TYR A 103 -2.14 12.26 -0.38
CA TYR A 103 -2.92 13.22 -1.16
C TYR A 103 -2.17 14.51 -1.46
N THR A 104 -1.01 14.68 -0.89
CA THR A 104 -0.23 15.91 -1.05
C THR A 104 0.05 16.19 -2.52
N HIS A 105 0.43 15.16 -3.26
CA HIS A 105 0.74 15.30 -4.67
C HIS A 105 -0.51 15.64 -5.49
N LEU A 106 -1.64 15.03 -5.17
CA LEU A 106 -2.88 15.30 -5.85
C LEU A 106 -3.33 16.75 -5.67
N ARG A 107 -3.18 17.28 -4.47
CA ARG A 107 -3.55 18.65 -4.19
C ARG A 107 -2.71 19.65 -4.99
N ALA A 108 -1.45 19.32 -5.21
CA ALA A 108 -0.59 20.18 -6.02
C ALA A 108 -1.08 20.28 -7.45
N HIS A 109 -1.72 19.26 -7.96
CA HIS A 109 -2.24 19.25 -9.31
C HIS A 109 -3.57 19.95 -9.46
N GLU A 110 -4.29 20.14 -8.40
CA GLU A 110 -5.59 20.79 -8.43
C GLU A 110 -5.48 22.31 -8.55
N THR A 111 -4.37 22.87 -8.18
CA THR A 111 -4.14 24.30 -8.24
C THR A 111 -3.45 24.70 -9.52
#